data_158fbbe764ec996b98becc0f30dfd565
#
_entry.id   158fbbe764ec996b98becc0f30dfd565
#
_cell.length_a   1.000
_cell.length_b   1.000
_cell.length_c   1.000
_cell.angle_alpha   90.00
_cell.angle_beta   90.00
_cell.angle_gamma   90.00
#
_symmetry.space_group_name_H-M   'P 1'
#
loop_
_entity.id
_entity.type
_entity.pdbx_description
1 polymer ?
#
loop_
_entity_poly.entity_id
_entity_poly.type
_entity_poly.pdbx_seq_one_letter_code
_entity_poly.pdbx_strand_id
1 'polypeptide(L)'
;STAMKVVGVDRDTSRVAALRRKMETKNWRNLTRPSIQHVNDYEKLPYVDGIFNLVTSEHRSLRLPGAELQRLLRPYDGIAALNNQIHRAREVPAAGGWTHIYGDPGNSASSGGDRLPDGPLRPQWFGAPGPHHMVDRHLRAPPPLAANGFLFVPGREYLFGIDAFNGTILWEQQIENFTRVAVLRDGGNLALAKDNSLYAAAGPDCLEIDANTGNRLRKFSVDSESQEWGYLAIGGVNDELLIGSASPTGAIRRKLATVSIFSGAYGDRQRIVCSESLFALARKSGTRQWDYRPRGMIFNPSLC
;
A
#
# COMPACT_ATOMS: atom_id res chain seq x y z
N SER A 1 -0.47 -5.28 16.90
CA SER A 1 -1.90 -4.93 16.97
C SER A 1 -2.06 -3.43 16.82
N THR A 2 -2.84 -3.00 15.86
CA THR A 2 -3.09 -1.59 15.59
C THR A 2 -4.00 -1.03 16.68
N ALA A 3 -3.54 -0.02 17.40
CA ALA A 3 -4.37 0.63 18.42
C ALA A 3 -5.52 1.39 17.75
N MET A 4 -6.76 1.13 18.16
CA MET A 4 -7.95 1.82 17.66
C MET A 4 -7.88 3.31 18.00
N LYS A 5 -7.98 4.19 16.99
CA LYS A 5 -8.13 5.63 17.18
C LYS A 5 -9.62 5.97 17.30
N VAL A 6 -10.03 6.58 18.41
CA VAL A 6 -11.44 6.90 18.69
C VAL A 6 -11.63 8.41 18.79
N VAL A 7 -12.62 8.91 18.08
CA VAL A 7 -13.09 10.30 18.19
C VAL A 7 -14.56 10.29 18.55
N GLY A 8 -14.92 11.00 19.61
CA GLY A 8 -16.30 11.23 20.01
C GLY A 8 -16.73 12.67 19.72
N VAL A 9 -17.99 12.87 19.38
CA VAL A 9 -18.60 14.19 19.24
C VAL A 9 -19.87 14.30 20.03
N ASP A 10 -20.13 15.45 20.61
CA ASP A 10 -21.39 15.75 21.31
C ASP A 10 -21.72 17.24 21.17
N ARG A 11 -23.01 17.55 21.19
CA ARG A 11 -23.55 18.92 21.14
C ARG A 11 -23.63 19.58 22.53
N ASP A 12 -23.55 18.79 23.57
CA ASP A 12 -23.60 19.26 24.97
C ASP A 12 -22.16 19.55 25.45
N THR A 13 -21.87 20.84 25.61
CA THR A 13 -20.57 21.33 26.08
C THR A 13 -20.22 20.79 27.46
N SER A 14 -21.20 20.67 28.36
CA SER A 14 -21.02 20.18 29.74
C SER A 14 -20.64 18.71 29.72
N ARG A 15 -21.32 17.92 28.90
CA ARG A 15 -21.01 16.49 28.69
C ARG A 15 -19.63 16.30 28.08
N VAL A 16 -19.27 17.09 27.05
CA VAL A 16 -17.93 17.07 26.46
C VAL A 16 -16.87 17.38 27.53
N ALA A 17 -17.08 18.41 28.35
CA ALA A 17 -16.13 18.77 29.42
C ALA A 17 -16.01 17.67 30.48
N ALA A 18 -17.13 17.06 30.88
CA ALA A 18 -17.13 15.95 31.83
C ALA A 18 -16.38 14.71 31.31
N LEU A 19 -16.61 14.35 30.04
CA LEU A 19 -15.93 13.23 29.39
C LEU A 19 -14.44 13.49 29.24
N ARG A 20 -14.00 14.69 28.84
CA ARG A 20 -12.59 15.06 28.76
C ARG A 20 -11.90 14.91 30.13
N ARG A 21 -12.50 15.42 31.22
CA ARG A 21 -11.97 15.22 32.59
C ARG A 21 -11.86 13.76 32.97
N LYS A 22 -12.89 12.95 32.67
CA LYS A 22 -12.87 11.51 32.95
C LYS A 22 -11.76 10.79 32.17
N MET A 23 -11.44 11.26 30.98
CA MET A 23 -10.37 10.69 30.16
C MET A 23 -8.98 11.10 30.63
N GLU A 24 -8.82 12.27 31.26
CA GLU A 24 -7.55 12.73 31.85
C GLU A 24 -7.13 11.87 33.05
N THR A 25 -8.10 11.37 33.82
CA THR A 25 -7.85 10.55 35.02
C THR A 25 -7.59 9.07 34.69
N LYS A 26 -7.89 8.60 33.48
CA LYS A 26 -7.65 7.21 33.05
C LYS A 26 -6.21 6.99 32.61
N ASN A 27 -5.68 5.84 33.00
CA ASN A 27 -4.39 5.37 32.51
C ASN A 27 -4.59 4.70 31.13
N TRP A 28 -4.12 5.35 30.09
CA TRP A 28 -4.19 4.88 28.69
C TRP A 28 -2.95 4.08 28.25
N ARG A 29 -2.25 3.42 29.19
CA ARG A 29 -1.11 2.57 28.87
C ARG A 29 -1.53 1.55 27.81
N ASN A 30 -0.82 1.51 26.70
CA ASN A 30 -1.07 0.64 25.54
C ASN A 30 -2.36 0.91 24.73
N LEU A 31 -3.05 2.03 24.97
CA LEU A 31 -4.21 2.44 24.18
C LEU A 31 -4.04 3.87 23.67
N THR A 32 -4.53 4.14 22.47
CA THR A 32 -4.61 5.52 21.98
C THR A 32 -5.70 6.26 22.78
N ARG A 33 -5.32 7.39 23.40
CA ARG A 33 -6.29 8.23 24.13
C ARG A 33 -7.36 8.73 23.16
N PRO A 34 -8.65 8.46 23.40
CA PRO A 34 -9.73 9.01 22.60
C PRO A 34 -9.75 10.54 22.65
N SER A 35 -10.20 11.18 21.59
CA SER A 35 -10.49 12.62 21.58
C SER A 35 -12.00 12.86 21.61
N ILE A 36 -12.44 13.88 22.36
CA ILE A 36 -13.86 14.28 22.41
C ILE A 36 -13.95 15.74 21.96
N GLN A 37 -14.84 15.99 21.01
CA GLN A 37 -15.04 17.32 20.43
C GLN A 37 -16.48 17.77 20.63
N HIS A 38 -16.66 19.08 20.90
CA HIS A 38 -17.96 19.72 20.83
C HIS A 38 -18.25 20.07 19.36
N VAL A 39 -19.49 19.80 18.94
CA VAL A 39 -20.02 20.20 17.63
C VAL A 39 -21.34 20.94 17.81
N ASN A 40 -21.63 21.90 16.94
CA ASN A 40 -22.86 22.67 17.03
C ASN A 40 -24.09 21.87 16.54
N ASP A 41 -23.88 21.06 15.54
CA ASP A 41 -24.88 20.18 14.92
C ASP A 41 -24.21 18.92 14.35
N TYR A 42 -25.01 18.05 13.76
CA TYR A 42 -24.55 16.84 13.08
C TYR A 42 -24.77 16.91 11.56
N GLU A 43 -25.15 18.08 11.02
CA GLU A 43 -25.36 18.24 9.57
C GLU A 43 -24.09 18.10 8.78
N LYS A 44 -22.99 18.68 9.31
CA LYS A 44 -21.64 18.56 8.74
C LYS A 44 -20.56 18.54 9.82
N LEU A 45 -19.98 17.38 10.04
CA LEU A 45 -18.93 17.21 11.04
C LEU A 45 -17.57 17.72 10.54
N PRO A 46 -16.69 18.22 11.43
CA PRO A 46 -15.42 18.86 11.05
C PRO A 46 -14.33 17.84 10.71
N TYR A 47 -14.65 16.86 9.91
CA TYR A 47 -13.72 15.81 9.48
C TYR A 47 -13.62 15.79 7.95
N VAL A 48 -12.47 15.33 7.46
CA VAL A 48 -12.25 15.08 6.04
C VAL A 48 -13.10 13.89 5.57
N ASP A 49 -13.30 13.80 4.28
CA ASP A 49 -14.10 12.73 3.66
C ASP A 49 -13.38 11.37 3.81
N GLY A 50 -14.14 10.31 4.00
CA GLY A 50 -13.64 8.95 3.95
C GLY A 50 -12.70 8.52 5.10
N ILE A 51 -12.70 9.22 6.24
CA ILE A 51 -11.68 8.99 7.28
C ILE A 51 -12.05 7.87 8.28
N PHE A 52 -13.33 7.55 8.46
CA PHE A 52 -13.77 6.62 9.51
C PHE A 52 -14.06 5.22 8.98
N ASN A 53 -13.42 4.23 9.59
CA ASN A 53 -13.73 2.81 9.36
C ASN A 53 -15.04 2.40 10.06
N LEU A 54 -15.34 3.03 11.20
CA LEU A 54 -16.57 2.77 11.96
C LEU A 54 -17.16 4.08 12.51
N VAL A 55 -18.45 4.28 12.26
CA VAL A 55 -19.26 5.32 12.88
C VAL A 55 -20.35 4.64 13.72
N THR A 56 -20.46 5.00 14.98
CA THR A 56 -21.48 4.42 15.88
C THR A 56 -22.03 5.46 16.84
N SER A 57 -23.21 5.19 17.41
CA SER A 57 -23.82 5.99 18.45
C SER A 57 -24.56 5.11 19.46
N GLU A 58 -24.46 5.43 20.73
CA GLU A 58 -25.29 4.85 21.79
C GLU A 58 -26.70 5.46 21.83
N HIS A 59 -26.87 6.66 21.26
CA HIS A 59 -28.19 7.31 21.18
C HIS A 59 -29.02 6.74 20.05
N ARG A 60 -30.08 6.03 20.41
CA ARG A 60 -31.04 5.42 19.45
C ARG A 60 -31.81 6.43 18.59
N SER A 61 -31.81 7.71 18.96
CA SER A 61 -32.47 8.78 18.23
C SER A 61 -31.52 9.70 17.44
N LEU A 62 -30.22 9.37 17.41
CA LEU A 62 -29.27 10.16 16.64
C LEU A 62 -29.61 10.07 15.14
N ARG A 63 -29.86 11.21 14.53
CA ARG A 63 -30.00 11.34 13.08
C ARG A 63 -28.77 12.05 12.52
N LEU A 64 -27.99 11.32 11.75
CA LEU A 64 -26.94 11.86 10.92
C LEU A 64 -27.45 11.82 9.47
N PRO A 65 -27.40 12.94 8.72
CA PRO A 65 -27.83 12.95 7.32
C PRO A 65 -27.11 11.85 6.54
N GLY A 66 -27.84 11.13 5.68
CA GLY A 66 -27.27 10.02 4.92
C GLY A 66 -26.09 10.42 4.02
N ALA A 67 -26.14 11.64 3.46
CA ALA A 67 -25.04 12.18 2.67
C ALA A 67 -23.79 12.43 3.53
N GLU A 68 -23.97 12.99 4.73
CA GLU A 68 -22.86 13.21 5.66
C GLU A 68 -22.27 11.88 6.15
N LEU A 69 -23.12 10.90 6.45
CA LEU A 69 -22.67 9.58 6.84
C LEU A 69 -21.81 8.93 5.74
N GLN A 70 -22.27 8.96 4.50
CA GLN A 70 -21.51 8.44 3.36
C GLN A 70 -20.20 9.20 3.12
N ARG A 71 -20.19 10.51 3.36
CA ARG A 71 -18.98 11.34 3.27
C ARG A 71 -17.92 10.94 4.28
N LEU A 72 -18.33 10.63 5.50
CA LEU A 72 -17.43 10.31 6.61
C LEU A 72 -16.86 8.89 6.56
N LEU A 73 -17.65 7.97 6.02
CA LEU A 73 -17.24 6.56 5.97
C LEU A 73 -16.12 6.34 4.97
N ARG A 74 -15.10 5.61 5.42
CA ARG A 74 -14.03 5.12 4.55
C ARG A 74 -14.64 4.32 3.39
N PRO A 75 -14.33 4.67 2.15
CA PRO A 75 -14.77 3.87 1.00
C PRO A 75 -14.35 2.40 1.12
N TYR A 76 -15.08 1.52 0.45
CA TYR A 76 -14.97 0.06 0.44
C TYR A 76 -15.51 -0.59 1.73
N ASP A 77 -14.82 -0.47 2.87
CA ASP A 77 -15.11 -1.27 4.07
C ASP A 77 -15.68 -0.47 5.25
N GLY A 78 -15.87 0.85 5.09
CA GLY A 78 -16.42 1.70 6.14
C GLY A 78 -17.84 1.29 6.52
N ILE A 79 -18.11 1.20 7.82
CA ILE A 79 -19.39 0.76 8.37
C ILE A 79 -19.94 1.82 9.35
N ALA A 80 -21.23 2.09 9.27
CA ALA A 80 -21.93 2.78 10.36
C ALA A 80 -22.97 1.88 10.99
N ALA A 81 -22.94 1.81 12.33
CA ALA A 81 -23.90 1.10 13.15
C ALA A 81 -24.71 2.14 13.95
N LEU A 82 -25.84 2.56 13.42
CA LEU A 82 -26.70 3.60 13.98
C LEU A 82 -28.15 3.11 14.06
N ASN A 83 -28.83 3.37 15.15
CA ASN A 83 -30.26 3.07 15.32
C ASN A 83 -30.63 1.61 15.00
N ASN A 84 -29.81 0.64 15.38
CA ASN A 84 -29.93 -0.78 15.05
C ASN A 84 -29.89 -1.09 13.53
N GLN A 85 -29.38 -0.16 12.73
CA GLN A 85 -29.16 -0.35 11.29
C GLN A 85 -27.69 -0.29 10.96
N ILE A 86 -27.28 -1.11 9.98
CA ILE A 86 -25.92 -1.13 9.45
C ILE A 86 -25.94 -0.47 8.07
N HIS A 87 -25.14 0.58 7.94
CA HIS A 87 -24.89 1.24 6.67
C HIS A 87 -23.46 0.94 6.24
N ARG A 88 -23.25 0.68 4.95
CA ARG A 88 -21.93 0.46 4.38
C ARG A 88 -21.52 1.61 3.49
N ALA A 89 -20.24 1.91 3.51
CA ALA A 89 -19.66 2.86 2.57
C ALA A 89 -19.83 2.37 1.13
N ARG A 90 -19.83 3.33 0.20
CA ARG A 90 -19.78 3.04 -1.23
C ARG A 90 -18.34 2.90 -1.69
N GLU A 91 -18.13 2.14 -2.75
CA GLU A 91 -16.87 2.14 -3.48
C GLU A 91 -16.67 3.49 -4.15
N VAL A 92 -15.42 3.83 -4.44
CA VAL A 92 -15.10 5.03 -5.23
C VAL A 92 -15.31 4.67 -6.71
N PRO A 93 -16.31 5.28 -7.38
CA PRO A 93 -16.56 4.98 -8.78
C PRO A 93 -15.35 5.33 -9.66
N ALA A 94 -14.96 4.41 -10.53
CA ALA A 94 -13.86 4.59 -11.49
C ALA A 94 -12.53 4.99 -10.83
N ALA A 95 -12.28 4.54 -9.60
CA ALA A 95 -10.96 4.67 -9.00
C ALA A 95 -9.96 3.88 -9.82
N GLY A 96 -8.86 4.52 -10.19
CA GLY A 96 -7.72 3.86 -10.80
C GLY A 96 -6.91 3.08 -9.78
N GLY A 97 -5.94 2.31 -10.26
CA GLY A 97 -5.04 1.54 -9.42
C GLY A 97 -3.59 1.71 -9.84
N TRP A 98 -2.70 1.89 -8.87
CA TRP A 98 -1.25 1.83 -9.07
C TRP A 98 -0.77 0.48 -8.53
N THR A 99 -0.87 -0.55 -9.38
CA THR A 99 -0.69 -1.96 -8.98
C THR A 99 0.71 -2.50 -9.14
N HIS A 100 1.56 -1.80 -9.89
CA HIS A 100 2.96 -2.12 -10.13
C HIS A 100 3.84 -0.92 -9.83
N ILE A 101 5.14 -1.14 -9.75
CA ILE A 101 6.12 -0.09 -9.38
C ILE A 101 6.01 1.16 -10.28
N TYR A 102 5.58 1.00 -11.53
CA TYR A 102 5.40 2.13 -12.46
C TYR A 102 3.98 2.17 -13.06
N GLY A 103 2.97 2.05 -12.21
CA GLY A 103 1.54 2.16 -12.53
C GLY A 103 0.88 0.81 -12.71
N ASP A 104 1.10 0.19 -13.81
CA ASP A 104 0.54 -1.09 -14.25
C ASP A 104 1.62 -2.02 -14.82
N PRO A 105 1.27 -3.25 -15.27
CA PRO A 105 2.25 -4.17 -15.88
C PRO A 105 2.95 -3.62 -17.12
N GLY A 106 2.32 -2.71 -17.85
CA GLY A 106 2.87 -2.06 -19.04
C GLY A 106 3.70 -0.82 -18.75
N ASN A 107 3.98 -0.50 -17.48
CA ASN A 107 4.74 0.68 -17.07
C ASN A 107 4.16 2.01 -17.61
N SER A 108 2.84 2.12 -17.67
CA SER A 108 2.16 3.28 -18.27
C SER A 108 2.33 4.58 -17.48
N ALA A 109 2.80 4.52 -16.25
CA ALA A 109 2.85 5.65 -15.30
C ALA A 109 1.48 6.31 -15.09
N SER A 110 0.41 5.56 -15.26
CA SER A 110 -0.98 6.00 -15.13
C SER A 110 -1.76 5.09 -14.21
N SER A 111 -2.61 5.67 -13.38
CA SER A 111 -3.56 4.92 -12.53
C SER A 111 -4.79 4.42 -13.30
N GLY A 112 -5.01 4.91 -14.51
CA GLY A 112 -6.04 4.42 -15.42
C GLY A 112 -7.47 4.90 -15.18
N GLY A 113 -7.75 5.72 -14.17
CA GLY A 113 -9.14 6.12 -13.93
C GLY A 113 -9.37 7.20 -12.89
N ASP A 114 -8.33 7.68 -12.23
CA ASP A 114 -8.45 8.67 -11.17
C ASP A 114 -8.94 10.02 -11.69
N ARG A 115 -9.80 10.63 -10.93
CA ARG A 115 -10.25 12.01 -11.14
C ARG A 115 -9.58 12.90 -10.08
N LEU A 116 -9.05 14.01 -10.53
CA LEU A 116 -8.66 15.05 -9.59
C LEU A 116 -9.94 15.64 -8.97
N PRO A 117 -9.95 15.85 -7.64
CA PRO A 117 -11.07 16.52 -6.99
C PRO A 117 -11.17 17.98 -7.48
N ASP A 118 -12.37 18.51 -7.52
CA ASP A 118 -12.60 19.92 -7.77
C ASP A 118 -12.04 20.76 -6.60
N GLY A 119 -11.27 21.79 -6.92
CA GLY A 119 -10.72 22.71 -5.93
C GLY A 119 -9.28 22.40 -5.49
N PRO A 120 -8.78 23.10 -4.46
CA PRO A 120 -7.40 22.96 -4.02
C PRO A 120 -7.14 21.63 -3.32
N LEU A 121 -6.02 20.99 -3.65
CA LEU A 121 -5.56 19.80 -2.97
C LEU A 121 -5.25 20.12 -1.49
N ARG A 122 -5.63 19.21 -0.60
CA ARG A 122 -5.39 19.31 0.83
C ARG A 122 -4.84 17.99 1.36
N PRO A 123 -4.00 18.01 2.41
CA PRO A 123 -3.58 16.79 3.08
C PRO A 123 -4.79 16.06 3.65
N GLN A 124 -4.91 14.78 3.33
CA GLN A 124 -5.96 13.90 3.88
C GLN A 124 -5.61 13.46 5.29
N TRP A 125 -4.36 13.03 5.49
CA TRP A 125 -3.85 12.58 6.77
C TRP A 125 -2.33 12.71 6.84
N PHE A 126 -1.79 12.62 8.06
CA PHE A 126 -0.36 12.48 8.35
C PHE A 126 -0.16 11.27 9.25
N GLY A 127 0.88 10.46 9.02
CA GLY A 127 1.12 9.30 9.82
C GLY A 127 2.42 8.56 9.54
N ALA A 128 2.58 7.47 10.25
CA ALA A 128 3.63 6.50 10.02
C ALA A 128 3.41 5.78 8.67
N PRO A 129 4.45 5.13 8.10
CA PRO A 129 5.77 4.91 8.71
C PRO A 129 6.69 6.12 8.68
N GLY A 130 6.38 7.19 7.91
CA GLY A 130 7.29 8.32 7.75
C GLY A 130 8.66 7.86 7.25
N PRO A 131 9.78 8.40 7.77
CA PRO A 131 11.12 7.99 7.38
C PRO A 131 11.58 6.66 8.02
N HIS A 132 10.80 6.06 8.91
CA HIS A 132 11.15 4.81 9.59
C HIS A 132 11.32 3.67 8.57
N HIS A 133 12.44 2.96 8.63
CA HIS A 133 12.84 1.95 7.64
C HIS A 133 13.00 2.45 6.19
N MET A 134 12.94 3.75 5.96
CA MET A 134 13.05 4.39 4.64
C MET A 134 14.40 5.10 4.52
N VAL A 135 15.48 4.36 4.31
CA VAL A 135 16.86 4.91 4.43
C VAL A 135 17.35 5.64 3.18
N ASP A 136 16.74 5.42 2.02
CA ASP A 136 17.27 5.93 0.75
C ASP A 136 16.43 7.10 0.21
N ARG A 137 16.63 8.30 0.75
CA ARG A 137 15.90 9.50 0.33
C ARG A 137 16.41 10.13 -0.98
N HIS A 138 17.64 9.83 -1.38
CA HIS A 138 18.26 10.42 -2.58
C HIS A 138 18.06 9.59 -3.86
N LEU A 139 17.67 8.35 -3.73
CA LEU A 139 17.28 7.55 -4.86
C LEU A 139 15.86 7.93 -5.30
N ARG A 140 15.61 7.89 -6.58
CA ARG A 140 14.26 8.03 -7.15
C ARG A 140 13.44 6.82 -6.74
N ALA A 141 12.98 6.85 -5.50
CA ALA A 141 12.18 5.79 -4.97
C ALA A 141 10.86 5.71 -5.72
N PRO A 142 10.36 4.50 -6.01
CA PRO A 142 9.06 4.32 -6.60
C PRO A 142 7.97 4.84 -5.67
N PRO A 143 6.84 5.28 -6.21
CA PRO A 143 5.66 5.51 -5.40
C PRO A 143 5.22 4.22 -4.71
N PRO A 144 4.49 4.30 -3.59
CA PRO A 144 3.82 3.14 -3.03
C PRO A 144 2.80 2.59 -4.03
N LEU A 145 2.51 1.30 -4.01
CA LEU A 145 1.33 0.79 -4.71
C LEU A 145 0.07 1.34 -4.03
N ALA A 146 -0.93 1.68 -4.83
CA ALA A 146 -2.17 2.27 -4.36
C ALA A 146 -3.36 1.67 -5.11
N ALA A 147 -4.14 0.82 -4.48
CA ALA A 147 -5.36 0.26 -5.07
C ALA A 147 -6.30 -0.24 -3.97
N ASN A 148 -7.61 -0.30 -4.28
CA ASN A 148 -8.64 -0.89 -3.41
C ASN A 148 -8.67 -0.30 -1.99
N GLY A 149 -8.28 0.96 -1.83
CA GLY A 149 -8.23 1.64 -0.53
C GLY A 149 -6.98 1.34 0.31
N PHE A 150 -5.97 0.69 -0.26
CA PHE A 150 -4.69 0.40 0.38
C PHE A 150 -3.56 1.21 -0.23
N LEU A 151 -2.53 1.47 0.61
CA LEU A 151 -1.19 1.84 0.19
C LEU A 151 -0.21 0.75 0.65
N PHE A 152 0.62 0.25 -0.26
CA PHE A 152 1.69 -0.69 0.08
C PHE A 152 3.01 0.04 -0.05
N VAL A 153 3.63 0.29 1.10
CA VAL A 153 4.82 1.14 1.20
C VAL A 153 6.05 0.27 1.44
N PRO A 154 6.94 0.14 0.44
CA PRO A 154 8.17 -0.61 0.60
C PRO A 154 9.19 0.17 1.42
N GLY A 155 9.78 -0.49 2.41
CA GLY A 155 10.92 -0.04 3.19
C GLY A 155 12.14 -0.94 2.98
N ARG A 156 13.17 -0.74 3.79
CA ARG A 156 14.33 -1.64 3.83
C ARG A 156 14.02 -2.80 4.76
N GLU A 157 13.89 -4.00 4.19
CA GLU A 157 13.49 -5.23 4.89
C GLU A 157 12.10 -5.15 5.57
N TYR A 158 11.28 -4.18 5.14
CA TYR A 158 9.93 -3.99 5.64
C TYR A 158 8.96 -3.67 4.51
N LEU A 159 7.74 -4.12 4.68
CA LEU A 159 6.60 -3.80 3.83
C LEU A 159 5.41 -3.43 4.72
N PHE A 160 4.77 -2.31 4.43
CA PHE A 160 3.64 -1.79 5.18
C PHE A 160 2.38 -1.82 4.33
N GLY A 161 1.29 -2.37 4.88
CA GLY A 161 -0.05 -2.18 4.37
C GLY A 161 -0.75 -1.08 5.17
N ILE A 162 -1.16 -0.03 4.48
CA ILE A 162 -1.70 1.19 5.10
C ILE A 162 -3.08 1.46 4.51
N ASP A 163 -4.02 1.89 5.34
CA ASP A 163 -5.29 2.42 4.88
C ASP A 163 -5.07 3.75 4.15
N ALA A 164 -5.38 3.78 2.85
CA ALA A 164 -5.13 4.94 2.00
C ALA A 164 -5.92 6.19 2.41
N PHE A 165 -7.05 6.03 3.10
CA PHE A 165 -7.95 7.13 3.46
C PHE A 165 -7.64 7.78 4.81
N ASN A 166 -7.05 7.03 5.75
CA ASN A 166 -6.81 7.54 7.10
C ASN A 166 -5.39 7.30 7.64
N GLY A 167 -4.51 6.66 6.86
CA GLY A 167 -3.12 6.44 7.21
C GLY A 167 -2.89 5.44 8.35
N THR A 168 -3.89 4.65 8.70
CA THR A 168 -3.71 3.59 9.71
C THR A 168 -2.84 2.48 9.14
N ILE A 169 -1.74 2.14 9.82
CA ILE A 169 -0.98 0.93 9.48
C ILE A 169 -1.83 -0.27 9.86
N LEU A 170 -2.27 -1.01 8.85
CA LEU A 170 -3.10 -2.21 9.01
C LEU A 170 -2.24 -3.40 9.40
N TRP A 171 -1.07 -3.50 8.76
CA TRP A 171 -0.07 -4.52 9.04
C TRP A 171 1.33 -4.05 8.62
N GLU A 172 2.32 -4.72 9.19
CA GLU A 172 3.74 -4.55 8.92
C GLU A 172 4.38 -5.93 8.81
N GLN A 173 5.19 -6.15 7.77
CA GLN A 173 5.94 -7.37 7.54
C GLN A 173 7.43 -7.08 7.47
N GLN A 174 8.21 -7.75 8.29
CA GLN A 174 9.66 -7.84 8.09
C GLN A 174 9.94 -8.95 7.07
N ILE A 175 10.62 -8.59 5.97
CA ILE A 175 10.93 -9.49 4.87
C ILE A 175 12.43 -9.42 4.63
N GLU A 176 13.15 -10.49 4.98
CA GLU A 176 14.58 -10.58 4.76
C GLU A 176 14.92 -10.40 3.27
N ASN A 177 15.99 -9.68 2.97
CA ASN A 177 16.44 -9.34 1.62
C ASN A 177 15.48 -8.47 0.80
N PHE A 178 14.33 -8.07 1.32
CA PHE A 178 13.48 -7.10 0.66
C PHE A 178 14.14 -5.72 0.67
N THR A 179 14.10 -5.02 -0.44
CA THR A 179 14.69 -3.69 -0.55
C THR A 179 13.77 -2.77 -1.33
N ARG A 180 13.87 -1.50 -1.03
CA ARG A 180 13.26 -0.44 -1.81
C ARG A 180 14.05 -0.26 -3.10
N VAL A 181 13.45 -0.60 -4.23
CA VAL A 181 14.08 -0.49 -5.55
C VAL A 181 13.95 0.91 -6.12
N ALA A 182 14.84 1.27 -7.04
CA ALA A 182 14.72 2.48 -7.86
C ALA A 182 14.34 2.06 -9.28
N VAL A 183 13.15 2.44 -9.73
CA VAL A 183 12.54 1.95 -10.99
C VAL A 183 13.48 2.06 -12.19
N LEU A 184 14.12 3.20 -12.36
CA LEU A 184 15.01 3.46 -13.49
C LEU A 184 16.33 2.66 -13.47
N ARG A 185 16.61 1.95 -12.40
CA ARG A 185 17.86 1.22 -12.22
C ARG A 185 17.65 -0.26 -11.95
N ASP A 186 16.70 -0.57 -11.10
CA ASP A 186 16.57 -1.91 -10.53
C ASP A 186 15.39 -2.69 -11.14
N GLY A 187 14.41 -2.01 -11.74
CA GLY A 187 13.14 -2.61 -12.16
C GLY A 187 12.12 -2.64 -11.02
N GLY A 188 11.15 -3.55 -11.09
CA GLY A 188 10.08 -3.68 -10.10
C GLY A 188 10.22 -4.93 -9.24
N ASN A 189 9.89 -4.84 -7.96
CA ASN A 189 9.88 -5.99 -7.05
C ASN A 189 8.59 -6.09 -6.21
N LEU A 190 7.56 -5.33 -6.56
CA LEU A 190 6.27 -5.32 -5.87
C LEU A 190 5.15 -5.23 -6.89
N ALA A 191 4.13 -6.07 -6.77
CA ALA A 191 2.96 -6.06 -7.63
C ALA A 191 1.70 -6.52 -6.88
N LEU A 192 0.56 -5.92 -7.19
CA LEU A 192 -0.75 -6.28 -6.63
C LEU A 192 -1.65 -6.83 -7.74
N ALA A 193 -2.23 -8.00 -7.50
CA ALA A 193 -3.21 -8.59 -8.39
C ALA A 193 -4.64 -8.15 -8.04
N LYS A 194 -5.58 -8.34 -8.99
CA LYS A 194 -6.99 -7.96 -8.84
C LYS A 194 -7.70 -8.65 -7.68
N ASP A 195 -7.25 -9.84 -7.29
CA ASP A 195 -7.79 -10.61 -6.17
C ASP A 195 -7.21 -10.22 -4.79
N ASN A 196 -6.54 -9.08 -4.70
CA ASN A 196 -5.84 -8.59 -3.51
C ASN A 196 -4.67 -9.51 -3.05
N SER A 197 -4.11 -10.32 -3.91
CA SER A 197 -2.82 -10.96 -3.66
C SER A 197 -1.68 -10.00 -3.96
N LEU A 198 -0.90 -9.64 -2.95
CA LEU A 198 0.28 -8.80 -3.05
C LEU A 198 1.52 -9.68 -3.21
N TYR A 199 2.35 -9.39 -4.19
CA TYR A 199 3.59 -10.11 -4.48
C TYR A 199 4.78 -9.21 -4.16
N ALA A 200 5.74 -9.75 -3.38
CA ALA A 200 6.95 -9.04 -3.00
C ALA A 200 8.18 -9.92 -3.25
N ALA A 201 9.00 -9.52 -4.22
CA ALA A 201 10.24 -10.22 -4.54
C ALA A 201 11.38 -9.75 -3.63
N ALA A 202 12.03 -10.70 -2.96
CA ALA A 202 13.04 -10.48 -1.93
C ALA A 202 14.16 -11.54 -2.02
N GLY A 203 15.27 -11.18 -2.65
CA GLY A 203 16.35 -12.14 -2.90
C GLY A 203 15.89 -13.30 -3.79
N PRO A 204 16.13 -14.56 -3.39
CA PRO A 204 15.74 -15.72 -4.19
C PRO A 204 14.23 -15.99 -4.20
N ASP A 205 13.48 -15.35 -3.34
CA ASP A 205 12.07 -15.63 -3.09
C ASP A 205 11.15 -14.50 -3.52
N CYS A 206 9.96 -14.84 -4.00
CA CYS A 206 8.82 -13.96 -4.14
C CYS A 206 7.70 -14.43 -3.22
N LEU A 207 7.29 -13.59 -2.31
CA LEU A 207 6.23 -13.89 -1.35
C LEU A 207 4.88 -13.46 -1.91
N GLU A 208 3.88 -14.31 -1.78
CA GLU A 208 2.48 -13.95 -1.93
C GLU A 208 1.91 -13.62 -0.55
N ILE A 209 1.31 -12.46 -0.44
CA ILE A 209 0.81 -11.88 0.81
C ILE A 209 -0.65 -11.48 0.61
N ASP A 210 -1.52 -11.82 1.54
CA ASP A 210 -2.87 -11.27 1.58
C ASP A 210 -2.81 -9.76 1.87
N ALA A 211 -3.25 -8.95 0.92
CA ALA A 211 -3.19 -7.50 1.01
C ALA A 211 -3.97 -6.92 2.20
N ASN A 212 -5.04 -7.59 2.65
CA ASN A 212 -5.89 -7.12 3.73
C ASN A 212 -5.25 -7.37 5.11
N THR A 213 -4.60 -8.51 5.27
CA THR A 213 -4.12 -8.99 6.59
C THR A 213 -2.62 -8.96 6.75
N GLY A 214 -1.86 -8.89 5.65
CA GLY A 214 -0.41 -9.04 5.63
C GLY A 214 0.07 -10.48 5.82
N ASN A 215 -0.83 -11.46 5.88
CA ASN A 215 -0.43 -12.86 6.06
C ASN A 215 0.27 -13.40 4.81
N ARG A 216 1.39 -14.09 5.01
CA ARG A 216 2.09 -14.79 3.93
C ARG A 216 1.30 -16.03 3.53
N LEU A 217 0.94 -16.12 2.25
CA LEU A 217 0.14 -17.22 1.70
C LEU A 217 1.03 -18.29 1.08
N ARG A 218 1.97 -17.88 0.22
CA ARG A 218 2.86 -18.77 -0.52
C ARG A 218 4.20 -18.11 -0.79
N LYS A 219 5.13 -18.94 -1.27
CA LYS A 219 6.46 -18.54 -1.69
C LYS A 219 6.79 -19.17 -3.05
N PHE A 220 7.40 -18.39 -3.92
CA PHE A 220 7.92 -18.81 -5.21
C PHE A 220 9.41 -18.52 -5.25
N SER A 221 10.23 -19.53 -5.46
CA SER A 221 11.69 -19.36 -5.48
C SER A 221 12.23 -19.46 -6.91
N VAL A 222 13.34 -18.78 -7.20
CA VAL A 222 14.11 -19.03 -8.42
C VAL A 222 14.80 -20.38 -8.35
N ASP A 223 15.12 -20.97 -9.51
CA ASP A 223 15.61 -22.35 -9.59
C ASP A 223 17.09 -22.53 -9.18
N SER A 224 17.81 -21.45 -8.95
CA SER A 224 19.26 -21.47 -8.68
C SER A 224 19.61 -20.62 -7.46
N GLU A 225 20.46 -21.18 -6.58
CA GLU A 225 21.00 -20.47 -5.41
C GLU A 225 21.91 -19.29 -5.80
N SER A 226 22.41 -19.27 -7.03
CA SER A 226 23.21 -18.15 -7.57
C SER A 226 22.37 -17.02 -8.16
N GLN A 227 21.04 -17.12 -8.10
CA GLN A 227 20.12 -16.15 -8.68
C GLN A 227 19.15 -15.60 -7.64
N GLU A 228 18.59 -14.43 -7.95
CA GLU A 228 17.52 -13.76 -7.22
C GLU A 228 16.49 -13.17 -8.18
N TRP A 229 15.31 -12.84 -7.67
CA TRP A 229 14.30 -12.11 -8.45
C TRP A 229 14.82 -10.73 -8.84
N GLY A 230 14.88 -10.46 -10.12
CA GLY A 230 15.33 -9.17 -10.65
C GLY A 230 14.20 -8.23 -11.04
N TYR A 231 13.06 -8.79 -11.42
CA TYR A 231 11.85 -8.08 -11.82
C TYR A 231 10.61 -8.89 -11.47
N LEU A 232 9.49 -8.21 -11.28
CA LEU A 232 8.21 -8.81 -10.92
C LEU A 232 7.07 -8.05 -11.58
N ALA A 233 6.17 -8.78 -12.24
CA ALA A 233 4.89 -8.28 -12.72
C ALA A 233 3.80 -9.35 -12.65
N ILE A 234 2.55 -8.91 -12.66
CA ILE A 234 1.38 -9.76 -12.85
C ILE A 234 0.94 -9.63 -14.30
N GLY A 235 0.71 -10.75 -14.97
CA GLY A 235 0.32 -10.79 -16.38
C GLY A 235 -0.82 -11.75 -16.65
N GLY A 236 -1.22 -11.79 -17.93
CA GLY A 236 -2.36 -12.54 -18.39
C GLY A 236 -3.68 -11.77 -18.29
N VAL A 237 -4.71 -12.24 -18.99
CA VAL A 237 -6.01 -11.54 -19.09
C VAL A 237 -6.71 -11.45 -17.73
N ASN A 238 -6.55 -12.48 -16.90
CA ASN A 238 -7.17 -12.60 -15.57
C ASN A 238 -6.14 -12.62 -14.44
N ASP A 239 -4.98 -12.00 -14.64
CA ASP A 239 -3.87 -12.00 -13.67
C ASP A 239 -3.39 -13.43 -13.31
N GLU A 240 -3.48 -14.37 -14.23
CA GLU A 240 -3.14 -15.78 -13.99
C GLU A 240 -1.63 -16.06 -13.95
N LEU A 241 -0.80 -15.12 -14.42
CA LEU A 241 0.64 -15.27 -14.51
C LEU A 241 1.38 -14.40 -13.50
N LEU A 242 2.37 -14.99 -12.86
CA LEU A 242 3.43 -14.30 -12.12
C LEU A 242 4.66 -14.26 -13.01
N ILE A 243 5.00 -13.09 -13.52
CA ILE A 243 6.13 -12.89 -14.42
C ILE A 243 7.32 -12.41 -13.60
N GLY A 244 8.46 -13.05 -13.77
CA GLY A 244 9.69 -12.72 -13.07
C GLY A 244 10.90 -12.79 -13.97
N SER A 245 11.96 -12.10 -13.55
CA SER A 245 13.28 -12.28 -14.14
C SER A 245 14.27 -12.76 -13.07
N ALA A 246 15.28 -13.51 -13.49
CA ALA A 246 16.35 -13.98 -12.62
C ALA A 246 17.62 -13.18 -12.83
N SER A 247 18.05 -12.47 -11.81
CA SER A 247 19.31 -11.71 -11.73
C SER A 247 20.36 -12.48 -10.92
N PRO A 248 21.66 -12.21 -11.08
CA PRO A 248 22.69 -12.75 -10.19
C PRO A 248 22.44 -12.36 -8.73
N THR A 249 22.68 -13.27 -7.80
CA THR A 249 22.48 -13.05 -6.35
C THR A 249 23.20 -11.78 -5.85
N GLY A 250 22.47 -10.91 -5.20
CA GLY A 250 22.95 -9.64 -4.68
C GLY A 250 22.94 -8.50 -5.71
N ALA A 251 22.41 -8.71 -6.91
CA ALA A 251 22.36 -7.67 -7.97
C ALA A 251 21.64 -6.41 -7.49
N ILE A 252 20.49 -6.54 -6.87
CA ILE A 252 19.72 -5.41 -6.35
C ILE A 252 20.35 -4.86 -5.06
N ARG A 253 20.57 -5.71 -4.06
CA ARG A 253 21.01 -5.28 -2.73
C ARG A 253 22.44 -4.76 -2.71
N ARG A 254 23.36 -5.43 -3.43
CA ARG A 254 24.79 -5.08 -3.48
C ARG A 254 25.16 -4.19 -4.66
N LYS A 255 24.19 -3.86 -5.51
CA LYS A 255 24.40 -3.11 -6.75
C LYS A 255 25.43 -3.78 -7.67
N LEU A 256 25.42 -5.10 -7.72
CA LEU A 256 26.27 -5.92 -8.58
C LEU A 256 25.73 -5.93 -10.02
N ALA A 257 25.39 -4.76 -10.54
CA ALA A 257 24.88 -4.64 -11.87
C ALA A 257 25.98 -4.84 -12.92
N THR A 258 25.63 -5.40 -14.04
CA THR A 258 26.53 -5.69 -15.14
C THR A 258 26.82 -4.47 -16.00
N VAL A 259 25.96 -3.47 -15.98
CA VAL A 259 26.09 -2.27 -16.82
C VAL A 259 26.07 -1.01 -15.95
N SER A 260 26.99 -0.10 -16.22
CA SER A 260 27.01 1.25 -15.65
C SER A 260 26.49 2.25 -16.66
N ILE A 261 25.53 3.08 -16.26
CA ILE A 261 25.04 4.20 -17.05
C ILE A 261 25.37 5.53 -16.39
N PHE A 262 25.43 6.60 -17.18
CA PHE A 262 25.55 7.94 -16.67
C PHE A 262 24.20 8.41 -16.10
N SER A 263 24.18 8.81 -14.83
CA SER A 263 23.04 9.52 -14.25
C SER A 263 23.17 11.01 -14.57
N GLY A 264 22.26 11.53 -15.41
CA GLY A 264 22.29 12.93 -15.80
C GLY A 264 22.09 13.94 -14.67
N ALA A 265 21.52 13.53 -13.53
CA ALA A 265 21.18 14.45 -12.44
C ALA A 265 22.38 14.88 -11.56
N TYR A 266 23.37 14.00 -11.38
CA TYR A 266 24.51 14.23 -10.49
C TYR A 266 25.86 13.87 -11.12
N GLY A 267 25.89 13.52 -12.41
CA GLY A 267 27.12 13.13 -13.11
C GLY A 267 27.72 11.77 -12.69
N ASP A 268 27.05 11.05 -11.80
CA ASP A 268 27.53 9.77 -11.28
C ASP A 268 27.19 8.61 -12.21
N ARG A 269 28.12 7.65 -12.30
CA ARG A 269 27.83 6.37 -12.94
C ARG A 269 26.96 5.52 -12.03
N GLN A 270 25.77 5.19 -12.50
CA GLN A 270 24.88 4.27 -11.80
C GLN A 270 24.86 2.91 -12.50
N ARG A 271 24.78 1.87 -11.68
CA ARG A 271 24.66 0.51 -12.18
C ARG A 271 23.20 0.16 -12.39
N ILE A 272 22.89 -0.40 -13.53
CA ILE A 272 21.56 -0.96 -13.85
C ILE A 272 21.57 -2.44 -13.50
N VAL A 273 20.53 -2.90 -12.85
CA VAL A 273 20.33 -4.32 -12.58
C VAL A 273 19.86 -5.02 -13.84
N CYS A 274 20.53 -6.10 -14.18
CA CYS A 274 20.24 -6.93 -15.34
C CYS A 274 19.91 -8.35 -14.92
N SER A 275 19.11 -9.04 -15.72
CA SER A 275 18.73 -10.42 -15.54
C SER A 275 19.26 -11.32 -16.64
N GLU A 276 19.45 -12.61 -16.31
CA GLU A 276 19.94 -13.65 -17.22
C GLU A 276 18.78 -14.38 -17.92
N SER A 277 17.61 -14.35 -17.32
CA SER A 277 16.40 -14.98 -17.88
C SER A 277 15.12 -14.26 -17.46
N LEU A 278 14.08 -14.47 -18.24
CA LEU A 278 12.70 -14.07 -17.95
C LEU A 278 11.84 -15.34 -17.91
N PHE A 279 10.88 -15.39 -17.02
CA PHE A 279 10.00 -16.55 -16.86
C PHE A 279 8.60 -16.16 -16.41
N ALA A 280 7.65 -17.06 -16.62
CA ALA A 280 6.32 -16.93 -16.05
C ALA A 280 5.92 -18.19 -15.29
N LEU A 281 5.29 -17.98 -14.16
CA LEU A 281 4.70 -19.03 -13.33
C LEU A 281 3.17 -18.88 -13.35
N ALA A 282 2.44 -19.99 -13.36
CA ALA A 282 1.02 -19.96 -13.06
C ALA A 282 0.83 -19.55 -11.60
N ARG A 283 0.13 -18.46 -11.33
CA ARG A 283 -0.06 -17.95 -9.95
C ARG A 283 -0.68 -18.97 -9.01
N LYS A 284 -1.64 -19.76 -9.49
CA LYS A 284 -2.34 -20.76 -8.65
C LYS A 284 -1.47 -21.94 -8.26
N SER A 285 -0.68 -22.48 -9.17
CA SER A 285 0.08 -23.71 -8.96
C SER A 285 1.57 -23.49 -8.69
N GLY A 286 2.12 -22.33 -9.07
CA GLY A 286 3.56 -22.09 -9.09
C GLY A 286 4.26 -22.79 -10.27
N THR A 287 3.51 -23.48 -11.13
CA THR A 287 4.09 -24.20 -12.26
C THR A 287 4.63 -23.23 -13.29
N ARG A 288 5.86 -23.47 -13.72
CA ARG A 288 6.49 -22.70 -14.79
C ARG A 288 5.74 -22.90 -16.09
N GLN A 289 5.35 -21.80 -16.73
CA GLN A 289 4.61 -21.79 -18.00
C GLN A 289 5.55 -21.62 -19.19
N TRP A 290 6.52 -20.74 -19.06
CA TRP A 290 7.55 -20.51 -20.08
C TRP A 290 8.81 -19.91 -19.47
N ASP A 291 9.90 -20.02 -20.20
CA ASP A 291 11.22 -19.42 -19.96
C ASP A 291 11.71 -18.72 -21.22
N TYR A 292 12.43 -17.64 -21.02
CA TYR A 292 13.18 -16.98 -22.06
C TYR A 292 14.61 -16.66 -21.59
N ARG A 293 15.59 -17.09 -22.36
CA ARG A 293 17.01 -16.79 -22.13
C ARG A 293 17.57 -16.07 -23.34
N PRO A 294 17.92 -14.77 -23.23
CA PRO A 294 18.52 -14.03 -24.30
C PRO A 294 19.98 -14.47 -24.56
N ARG A 295 20.53 -14.06 -25.68
CA ARG A 295 21.99 -14.22 -25.93
C ARG A 295 22.84 -13.28 -25.08
N GLY A 296 22.26 -12.23 -24.51
CA GLY A 296 22.89 -11.25 -23.63
C GLY A 296 22.17 -11.16 -22.31
N MET A 297 22.08 -9.93 -21.77
CA MET A 297 21.39 -9.65 -20.50
C MET A 297 20.12 -8.85 -20.74
N ILE A 298 19.14 -9.03 -19.88
CA ILE A 298 17.87 -8.28 -19.87
C ILE A 298 18.05 -7.08 -18.94
N PHE A 299 17.76 -5.88 -19.38
CA PHE A 299 17.64 -4.73 -18.50
C PHE A 299 16.30 -4.78 -17.77
N ASN A 300 16.32 -5.02 -16.46
CA ASN A 300 15.08 -5.10 -15.68
C ASN A 300 14.18 -3.87 -15.86
N PRO A 301 14.70 -2.62 -15.87
CA PRO A 301 13.87 -1.44 -16.10
C PRO A 301 13.19 -1.35 -17.48
N SER A 302 13.59 -2.16 -18.43
CA SER A 302 12.99 -2.17 -19.78
C SER A 302 11.87 -3.20 -19.95
N LEU A 303 11.59 -3.98 -18.91
CA LEU A 303 10.50 -4.95 -18.93
C LEU A 303 9.15 -4.22 -18.71
N CYS A 304 8.18 -4.48 -19.59
CA CYS A 304 6.82 -3.94 -19.55
C CYS A 304 5.83 -4.91 -20.21
#